data_608d69b84b2515e877776115f956c2da
#
_entry.id   608d69b84b2515e877776115f956c2da
#
_cell.length_a   1.000
_cell.length_b   1.000
_cell.length_c   1.000
_cell.angle_alpha   90.00
_cell.angle_beta   90.00
_cell.angle_gamma   90.00
#
_symmetry.space_group_name_H-M   'P 1'
#
loop_
_entity.id
_entity.type
_entity.pdbx_description
1 polymer ?
#
loop_
_entity_poly.entity_id
_entity_poly.type
_entity_poly.pdbx_seq_one_letter_code
_entity_poly.pdbx_strand_id
1 'polypeptide(L)'
;MNNNENQNKKINQAVILAGGIGTRLKPYTDTMPKPLYPINNIPFIDYLIHQIKSFEIYNVLILLGYLPEKITNYLGDGSRHGVNITYDIAPLNYETGARLKHAISKIYDKFLLLYCDNYCPIDYSKLLNDFCNNNSKIQITAYSNRDNYTKSNLKLEKDGRVAKYDKRREEANLYGVDIGYALVDKSVVLSIPEKNCNFESEVYPQLVKKGEIFATITEHRYYSVGSFERIQLTEEFFKTKKVVFLDRDGTINKRPLKACYVERPEEFEWLPGAIEAIKLLKKNGFLIFIITNQPGVARGNLTKEILYSIHQKMHNELLEEGVDVDDIFYCPHNWNEGCFCRKPNPGMLFEAQKKYSLDLSKSYFIGDDERDIEAGMKGGCKCRMVDRENTILDIVKEIVALEK
;
A
#
# COMPACT_ATOMS: atom_id res chain seq x y z
N MET A 1 18.06 -9.66 -30.34
CA MET A 1 17.37 -10.80 -29.70
C MET A 1 16.60 -10.41 -28.41
N ASN A 2 16.53 -9.10 -28.03
CA ASN A 2 15.95 -8.69 -26.72
C ASN A 2 14.48 -8.23 -26.71
N ASN A 3 13.77 -8.23 -27.85
CA ASN A 3 12.38 -7.73 -27.89
C ASN A 3 11.33 -8.79 -27.53
N ASN A 4 11.63 -10.07 -27.62
CA ASN A 4 10.66 -11.14 -27.32
C ASN A 4 10.59 -11.54 -25.83
N GLU A 5 11.63 -11.30 -25.04
CA GLU A 5 11.62 -11.60 -23.61
C GLU A 5 10.79 -10.60 -22.80
N ASN A 6 10.71 -9.35 -23.24
CA ASN A 6 9.90 -8.33 -22.56
C ASN A 6 8.39 -8.44 -22.84
N GLN A 7 7.97 -9.05 -23.96
CA GLN A 7 6.55 -9.24 -24.26
C GLN A 7 5.89 -10.30 -23.37
N ASN A 8 6.65 -11.28 -22.84
CA ASN A 8 6.13 -12.34 -21.97
C ASN A 8 5.92 -11.90 -20.51
N LYS A 9 6.34 -10.69 -20.12
CA LYS A 9 6.23 -10.18 -18.73
C LYS A 9 5.09 -9.18 -18.53
N LYS A 10 4.29 -8.87 -19.54
CA LYS A 10 3.23 -7.85 -19.42
C LYS A 10 1.87 -8.51 -19.18
N ILE A 11 1.15 -8.04 -18.16
CA ILE A 11 -0.26 -8.38 -17.92
C ILE A 11 -1.12 -7.33 -18.65
N ASN A 12 -1.98 -7.79 -19.56
CA ASN A 12 -2.78 -6.89 -20.39
C ASN A 12 -4.27 -6.86 -20.03
N GLN A 13 -4.68 -7.61 -19.01
CA GLN A 13 -6.07 -7.65 -18.56
C GLN A 13 -6.16 -7.65 -17.03
N ALA A 14 -7.13 -6.90 -16.52
CA ALA A 14 -7.62 -7.05 -15.15
C ALA A 14 -9.03 -7.68 -15.17
N VAL A 15 -9.31 -8.52 -14.20
CA VAL A 15 -10.61 -9.15 -13.98
C VAL A 15 -11.11 -8.76 -12.60
N ILE A 16 -12.29 -8.11 -12.53
CA ILE A 16 -12.88 -7.64 -11.28
C ILE A 16 -14.09 -8.51 -10.93
N LEU A 17 -14.05 -9.16 -9.77
CA LEU A 17 -15.18 -9.90 -9.21
C LEU A 17 -16.17 -8.93 -8.54
N ALA A 18 -17.30 -8.66 -9.16
CA ALA A 18 -18.30 -7.67 -8.73
C ALA A 18 -19.75 -8.21 -8.71
N GLY A 19 -19.93 -9.52 -8.54
CA GLY A 19 -21.24 -10.15 -8.63
C GLY A 19 -22.00 -10.33 -7.32
N GLY A 20 -21.44 -9.95 -6.16
CA GLY A 20 -22.01 -10.18 -4.84
C GLY A 20 -23.08 -9.17 -4.41
N ILE A 21 -24.02 -9.61 -3.56
CA ILE A 21 -25.13 -8.77 -3.04
C ILE A 21 -24.66 -7.70 -2.05
N GLY A 22 -23.58 -7.95 -1.29
CA GLY A 22 -23.05 -6.95 -0.33
C GLY A 22 -23.89 -6.77 0.93
N THR A 23 -24.49 -7.82 1.47
CA THR A 23 -25.48 -7.81 2.57
C THR A 23 -25.09 -7.02 3.82
N ARG A 24 -23.78 -6.89 4.10
CA ARG A 24 -23.26 -6.13 5.26
C ARG A 24 -23.42 -4.61 5.15
N LEU A 25 -23.74 -4.10 3.96
CA LEU A 25 -23.98 -2.68 3.73
C LEU A 25 -25.46 -2.33 3.53
N LYS A 26 -26.38 -3.21 3.91
CA LYS A 26 -27.80 -2.89 3.92
C LYS A 26 -28.10 -1.75 4.91
N PRO A 27 -29.04 -0.84 4.60
CA PRO A 27 -29.97 -0.89 3.45
C PRO A 27 -29.42 -0.33 2.13
N TYR A 28 -28.21 0.24 2.10
CA TYR A 28 -27.64 0.83 0.87
C TYR A 28 -27.66 -0.15 -0.30
N THR A 29 -27.22 -1.39 -0.05
CA THR A 29 -27.13 -2.42 -1.10
C THR A 29 -28.47 -3.02 -1.51
N ASP A 30 -29.58 -2.57 -0.96
CA ASP A 30 -30.91 -2.98 -1.47
C ASP A 30 -31.20 -2.35 -2.85
N THR A 31 -30.61 -1.19 -3.15
CA THR A 31 -30.86 -0.44 -4.39
C THR A 31 -29.62 -0.14 -5.23
N MET A 32 -28.41 -0.30 -4.66
CA MET A 32 -27.17 0.05 -5.30
C MET A 32 -26.10 -1.05 -5.06
N PRO A 33 -25.42 -1.54 -6.09
CA PRO A 33 -24.40 -2.57 -5.91
C PRO A 33 -23.19 -2.00 -5.18
N LYS A 34 -22.56 -2.81 -4.32
CA LYS A 34 -21.45 -2.45 -3.46
C LYS A 34 -20.28 -1.70 -4.14
N PRO A 35 -19.85 -2.06 -5.38
CA PRO A 35 -18.78 -1.34 -6.07
C PRO A 35 -19.08 0.15 -6.34
N LEU A 36 -20.36 0.52 -6.37
CA LEU A 36 -20.80 1.90 -6.56
C LEU A 36 -20.98 2.67 -5.25
N TYR A 37 -20.59 2.08 -4.10
CA TYR A 37 -20.62 2.83 -2.83
C TYR A 37 -19.71 4.06 -2.92
N PRO A 38 -20.21 5.27 -2.61
CA PRO A 38 -19.42 6.49 -2.70
C PRO A 38 -18.43 6.60 -1.53
N ILE A 39 -17.17 6.78 -1.85
CA ILE A 39 -16.11 7.18 -0.93
C ILE A 39 -15.70 8.61 -1.31
N ASN A 40 -15.86 9.56 -0.39
CA ASN A 40 -15.64 10.99 -0.68
C ASN A 40 -16.34 11.44 -1.98
N ASN A 41 -17.60 11.02 -2.18
CA ASN A 41 -18.45 11.30 -3.36
C ASN A 41 -17.98 10.64 -4.69
N ILE A 42 -17.01 9.76 -4.66
CA ILE A 42 -16.54 9.01 -5.84
C ILE A 42 -16.89 7.53 -5.64
N PRO A 43 -17.56 6.85 -6.58
CA PRO A 43 -17.80 5.41 -6.49
C PRO A 43 -16.53 4.61 -6.30
N PHE A 44 -16.54 3.63 -5.40
CA PHE A 44 -15.34 2.89 -5.03
C PHE A 44 -14.68 2.18 -6.22
N ILE A 45 -15.46 1.73 -7.20
CA ILE A 45 -14.96 1.09 -8.41
C ILE A 45 -14.03 2.01 -9.22
N ASP A 46 -14.23 3.33 -9.18
CA ASP A 46 -13.40 4.29 -9.92
C ASP A 46 -11.98 4.32 -9.37
N TYR A 47 -11.79 4.19 -8.05
CA TYR A 47 -10.46 4.06 -7.45
C TYR A 47 -9.74 2.80 -7.93
N LEU A 48 -10.45 1.68 -8.07
CA LEU A 48 -9.87 0.43 -8.58
C LEU A 48 -9.50 0.54 -10.06
N ILE A 49 -10.37 1.12 -10.90
CA ILE A 49 -10.09 1.31 -12.32
C ILE A 49 -8.91 2.27 -12.51
N HIS A 50 -8.87 3.35 -11.73
CA HIS A 50 -7.75 4.28 -11.75
C HIS A 50 -6.42 3.60 -11.37
N GLN A 51 -6.44 2.76 -10.34
CA GLN A 51 -5.26 1.98 -9.94
C GLN A 51 -4.84 0.99 -11.02
N ILE A 52 -5.78 0.23 -11.60
CA ILE A 52 -5.50 -0.70 -12.71
C ILE A 52 -4.85 0.03 -13.89
N LYS A 53 -5.38 1.20 -14.25
CA LYS A 53 -4.80 2.04 -15.29
C LYS A 53 -3.38 2.50 -14.96
N SER A 54 -3.08 2.82 -13.71
CA SER A 54 -1.72 3.21 -13.28
C SER A 54 -0.71 2.07 -13.39
N PHE A 55 -1.16 0.82 -13.48
CA PHE A 55 -0.35 -0.36 -13.79
C PHE A 55 -0.19 -0.60 -15.30
N GLU A 56 -0.64 0.35 -16.13
CA GLU A 56 -0.68 0.23 -17.60
C GLU A 56 -1.53 -0.95 -18.10
N ILE A 57 -2.54 -1.35 -17.33
CA ILE A 57 -3.54 -2.35 -17.74
C ILE A 57 -4.77 -1.61 -18.21
N TYR A 58 -5.10 -1.75 -19.49
CA TYR A 58 -6.19 -0.99 -20.11
C TYR A 58 -7.41 -1.84 -20.45
N ASN A 59 -7.32 -3.17 -20.45
CA ASN A 59 -8.47 -4.05 -20.65
C ASN A 59 -8.99 -4.55 -19.32
N VAL A 60 -10.24 -4.26 -19.00
CA VAL A 60 -10.88 -4.60 -17.74
C VAL A 60 -12.11 -5.45 -18.04
N LEU A 61 -12.14 -6.68 -17.51
CA LEU A 61 -13.30 -7.55 -17.52
C LEU A 61 -13.98 -7.52 -16.15
N ILE A 62 -15.26 -7.14 -16.10
CA ILE A 62 -16.01 -7.07 -14.83
C ILE A 62 -17.04 -8.22 -14.79
N LEU A 63 -16.92 -9.09 -13.77
CA LEU A 63 -17.80 -10.23 -13.58
C LEU A 63 -18.97 -9.84 -12.66
N LEU A 64 -20.15 -9.72 -13.24
CA LEU A 64 -21.34 -9.17 -12.63
C LEU A 64 -22.36 -10.25 -12.21
N GLY A 65 -23.27 -9.88 -11.32
CA GLY A 65 -24.38 -10.74 -10.89
C GLY A 65 -25.51 -9.93 -10.27
N TYR A 66 -25.25 -9.19 -9.20
CA TYR A 66 -26.24 -8.35 -8.53
C TYR A 66 -26.34 -6.96 -9.16
N LEU A 67 -27.54 -6.52 -9.54
CA LEU A 67 -27.85 -5.22 -10.15
C LEU A 67 -26.83 -4.84 -11.26
N PRO A 68 -26.60 -5.73 -12.26
CA PRO A 68 -25.54 -5.52 -13.25
C PRO A 68 -25.77 -4.24 -14.07
N GLU A 69 -27.01 -3.88 -14.37
CA GLU A 69 -27.39 -2.68 -15.13
C GLU A 69 -26.92 -1.38 -14.44
N LYS A 70 -26.86 -1.34 -13.12
CA LYS A 70 -26.35 -0.16 -12.39
C LYS A 70 -24.87 0.07 -12.69
N ILE A 71 -24.09 -1.00 -12.70
CA ILE A 71 -22.64 -0.93 -12.98
C ILE A 71 -22.39 -0.65 -14.45
N THR A 72 -23.08 -1.34 -15.37
CA THR A 72 -22.89 -1.14 -16.82
C THR A 72 -23.33 0.25 -17.28
N ASN A 73 -24.43 0.77 -16.75
CA ASN A 73 -24.88 2.15 -17.04
C ASN A 73 -23.93 3.21 -16.48
N TYR A 74 -23.31 2.94 -15.31
CA TYR A 74 -22.36 3.88 -14.72
C TYR A 74 -21.02 3.90 -15.46
N LEU A 75 -20.43 2.74 -15.74
CA LEU A 75 -19.08 2.64 -16.30
C LEU A 75 -19.05 2.70 -17.84
N GLY A 76 -20.15 2.30 -18.53
CA GLY A 76 -20.20 2.22 -19.97
C GLY A 76 -19.15 1.26 -20.54
N ASP A 77 -18.50 1.66 -21.60
CA ASP A 77 -17.39 0.95 -22.24
C ASP A 77 -16.01 1.25 -21.61
N GLY A 78 -15.97 2.10 -20.59
CA GLY A 78 -14.76 2.51 -19.89
C GLY A 78 -13.99 3.68 -20.52
N SER A 79 -14.42 4.21 -21.65
CA SER A 79 -13.72 5.28 -22.37
C SER A 79 -13.50 6.53 -21.52
N ARG A 80 -14.47 6.92 -20.68
CA ARG A 80 -14.34 8.07 -19.77
C ARG A 80 -13.25 7.88 -18.69
N HIS A 81 -12.88 6.62 -18.38
CA HIS A 81 -11.80 6.29 -17.46
C HIS A 81 -10.47 6.05 -18.21
N GLY A 82 -10.51 6.03 -19.54
CA GLY A 82 -9.36 5.74 -20.39
C GLY A 82 -8.93 4.28 -20.34
N VAL A 83 -9.87 3.36 -20.22
CA VAL A 83 -9.73 1.90 -20.28
C VAL A 83 -10.82 1.31 -21.18
N ASN A 84 -10.68 0.04 -21.58
CA ASN A 84 -11.70 -0.73 -22.28
C ASN A 84 -12.37 -1.69 -21.30
N ILE A 85 -13.65 -1.50 -21.02
CA ILE A 85 -14.40 -2.35 -20.10
C ILE A 85 -15.28 -3.32 -20.89
N THR A 86 -15.18 -4.58 -20.55
CA THR A 86 -16.08 -5.64 -20.99
C THR A 86 -16.75 -6.29 -19.77
N TYR A 87 -17.90 -6.90 -20.00
CA TYR A 87 -18.69 -7.48 -18.93
C TYR A 87 -18.98 -8.95 -19.18
N ASP A 88 -19.08 -9.68 -18.07
CA ASP A 88 -19.66 -11.01 -18.04
C ASP A 88 -20.74 -11.07 -16.95
N ILE A 89 -21.97 -11.33 -17.35
CA ILE A 89 -23.12 -11.35 -16.43
C ILE A 89 -23.51 -12.82 -16.21
N ALA A 90 -23.26 -13.30 -15.00
CA ALA A 90 -23.59 -14.65 -14.59
C ALA A 90 -24.78 -14.68 -13.60
N PRO A 91 -25.46 -15.81 -13.41
CA PRO A 91 -26.53 -15.96 -12.43
C PRO A 91 -26.13 -15.45 -11.04
N LEU A 92 -27.08 -14.86 -10.32
CA LEU A 92 -26.82 -14.25 -9.01
C LEU A 92 -26.25 -15.24 -7.99
N ASN A 93 -26.71 -16.48 -8.03
CA ASN A 93 -26.28 -17.55 -7.13
C ASN A 93 -24.88 -18.12 -7.44
N TYR A 94 -24.23 -17.70 -8.56
CA TYR A 94 -22.89 -18.17 -8.85
C TYR A 94 -21.89 -17.57 -7.84
N GLU A 95 -21.05 -18.45 -7.27
CA GLU A 95 -19.92 -18.07 -6.46
C GLU A 95 -18.72 -17.66 -7.34
N THR A 96 -17.64 -17.18 -6.71
CA THR A 96 -16.50 -16.56 -7.39
C THR A 96 -15.81 -17.50 -8.40
N GLY A 97 -15.66 -18.78 -8.10
CA GLY A 97 -15.10 -19.78 -9.01
C GLY A 97 -15.98 -20.02 -10.22
N ALA A 98 -17.28 -20.21 -9.99
CA ALA A 98 -18.25 -20.42 -11.07
C ALA A 98 -18.32 -19.19 -12.02
N ARG A 99 -18.21 -17.95 -11.49
CA ARG A 99 -18.15 -16.74 -12.32
C ARG A 99 -16.91 -16.67 -13.19
N LEU A 100 -15.74 -16.99 -12.63
CA LEU A 100 -14.50 -17.07 -13.41
C LEU A 100 -14.60 -18.13 -14.51
N LYS A 101 -15.13 -19.30 -14.19
CA LYS A 101 -15.33 -20.38 -15.16
C LYS A 101 -16.29 -19.99 -16.28
N HIS A 102 -17.40 -19.33 -15.93
CA HIS A 102 -18.39 -18.82 -16.89
C HIS A 102 -17.78 -17.82 -17.90
N ALA A 103 -16.89 -16.96 -17.40
CA ALA A 103 -16.23 -15.92 -18.21
C ALA A 103 -14.98 -16.42 -18.97
N ILE A 104 -14.64 -17.71 -18.93
CA ILE A 104 -13.35 -18.26 -19.39
C ILE A 104 -12.96 -17.86 -20.83
N SER A 105 -13.95 -17.72 -21.74
CA SER A 105 -13.70 -17.31 -23.13
C SER A 105 -13.23 -15.86 -23.27
N LYS A 106 -13.51 -15.00 -22.26
CA LYS A 106 -13.15 -13.59 -22.21
C LYS A 106 -11.87 -13.32 -21.43
N ILE A 107 -11.34 -14.33 -20.70
CA ILE A 107 -10.15 -14.22 -19.86
C ILE A 107 -8.89 -14.49 -20.67
N TYR A 108 -7.88 -13.60 -20.54
CA TYR A 108 -6.57 -13.73 -21.18
C TYR A 108 -5.69 -14.77 -20.46
N ASP A 109 -4.61 -15.19 -21.10
CA ASP A 109 -3.72 -16.26 -20.58
C ASP A 109 -3.15 -15.94 -19.20
N LYS A 110 -2.86 -14.66 -18.93
CA LYS A 110 -2.45 -14.13 -17.62
C LYS A 110 -3.21 -12.85 -17.35
N PHE A 111 -3.70 -12.69 -16.14
CA PHE A 111 -4.50 -11.54 -15.76
C PHE A 111 -4.31 -11.14 -14.30
N LEU A 112 -4.62 -9.89 -13.98
CA LEU A 112 -4.72 -9.39 -12.62
C LEU A 112 -6.15 -9.59 -12.12
N LEU A 113 -6.33 -10.40 -11.09
CA LEU A 113 -7.62 -10.62 -10.42
C LEU A 113 -7.76 -9.66 -9.25
N LEU A 114 -8.93 -9.00 -9.14
CA LEU A 114 -9.29 -8.11 -8.03
C LEU A 114 -10.68 -8.43 -7.51
N TYR A 115 -10.88 -8.20 -6.21
CA TYR A 115 -12.21 -8.12 -5.60
C TYR A 115 -12.65 -6.66 -5.56
N CYS A 116 -13.89 -6.39 -5.96
CA CYS A 116 -14.44 -5.04 -6.12
C CYS A 116 -14.63 -4.25 -4.81
N ASP A 117 -14.26 -4.81 -3.68
CA ASP A 117 -14.51 -4.23 -2.36
C ASP A 117 -13.26 -3.95 -1.53
N ASN A 118 -12.08 -4.22 -2.07
CA ASN A 118 -10.79 -3.96 -1.44
C ASN A 118 -9.91 -3.09 -2.32
N TYR A 119 -9.22 -2.15 -1.70
CA TYR A 119 -8.15 -1.35 -2.30
C TYR A 119 -6.88 -1.50 -1.47
N CYS A 120 -5.75 -1.72 -2.12
CA CYS A 120 -4.44 -1.70 -1.48
C CYS A 120 -3.43 -1.00 -2.40
N PRO A 121 -2.61 -0.07 -1.88
CA PRO A 121 -1.53 0.54 -2.65
C PRO A 121 -0.38 -0.46 -2.81
N ILE A 122 -0.55 -1.43 -3.71
CA ILE A 122 0.42 -2.49 -3.97
C ILE A 122 1.58 -1.99 -4.84
N ASP A 123 2.76 -2.56 -4.62
CA ASP A 123 3.86 -2.51 -5.59
C ASP A 123 3.60 -3.55 -6.69
N TYR A 124 2.95 -3.09 -7.77
CA TYR A 124 2.62 -3.95 -8.91
C TYR A 124 3.85 -4.50 -9.62
N SER A 125 4.92 -3.71 -9.70
CA SER A 125 6.17 -4.15 -10.35
C SER A 125 6.79 -5.31 -9.57
N LYS A 126 6.80 -5.24 -8.24
CA LYS A 126 7.25 -6.33 -7.38
C LYS A 126 6.36 -7.56 -7.52
N LEU A 127 5.03 -7.39 -7.50
CA LEU A 127 4.08 -8.50 -7.69
C LEU A 127 4.30 -9.22 -9.02
N LEU A 128 4.52 -8.48 -10.10
CA LEU A 128 4.78 -9.01 -11.44
C LEU A 128 6.12 -9.74 -11.51
N ASN A 129 7.16 -9.16 -10.93
CA ASN A 129 8.48 -9.79 -10.88
C ASN A 129 8.46 -11.10 -10.09
N ASP A 130 7.79 -11.11 -8.92
CA ASP A 130 7.65 -12.31 -8.08
C ASP A 130 6.87 -13.41 -8.84
N PHE A 131 5.78 -13.04 -9.54
CA PHE A 131 5.00 -13.96 -10.38
C PHE A 131 5.85 -14.64 -11.46
N CYS A 132 6.66 -13.85 -12.15
CA CYS A 132 7.53 -14.35 -13.21
C CYS A 132 8.68 -15.22 -12.66
N ASN A 133 9.29 -14.79 -11.56
CA ASN A 133 10.45 -15.47 -10.97
C ASN A 133 10.09 -16.80 -10.30
N ASN A 134 8.93 -16.83 -9.63
CA ASN A 134 8.44 -18.04 -8.94
C ASN A 134 7.85 -19.07 -9.92
N ASN A 135 7.60 -18.68 -11.18
CA ASN A 135 6.84 -19.50 -12.15
C ASN A 135 5.54 -20.01 -11.53
N SER A 136 4.89 -19.17 -10.72
CA SER A 136 3.69 -19.51 -9.98
C SER A 136 2.46 -19.55 -10.87
N LYS A 137 1.48 -20.39 -10.51
CA LYS A 137 0.17 -20.38 -11.16
C LYS A 137 -0.72 -19.26 -10.63
N ILE A 138 -0.53 -18.91 -9.36
CA ILE A 138 -1.11 -17.73 -8.73
C ILE A 138 -0.05 -17.05 -7.85
N GLN A 139 0.10 -15.75 -8.02
CA GLN A 139 0.85 -14.87 -7.13
C GLN A 139 -0.13 -13.93 -6.44
N ILE A 140 -0.46 -14.19 -5.17
CA ILE A 140 -1.35 -13.34 -4.38
C ILE A 140 -0.57 -12.19 -3.73
N THR A 141 -1.29 -11.14 -3.34
CA THR A 141 -0.74 -10.09 -2.47
C THR A 141 -1.18 -10.37 -1.03
N ALA A 142 -0.23 -10.50 -0.13
CA ALA A 142 -0.45 -10.75 1.28
C ALA A 142 -0.08 -9.53 2.14
N TYR A 143 -1.04 -8.98 2.88
CA TYR A 143 -0.74 -8.02 3.92
C TYR A 143 -0.05 -8.74 5.10
N SER A 144 1.07 -8.21 5.58
CA SER A 144 1.87 -8.84 6.66
C SER A 144 1.13 -8.99 7.98
N ASN A 145 0.17 -8.10 8.22
CA ASN A 145 -0.67 -8.05 9.43
C ASN A 145 0.09 -8.00 10.77
N ARG A 146 1.30 -7.45 10.77
CA ARG A 146 2.13 -7.30 11.98
C ARG A 146 1.47 -6.44 13.06
N ASP A 147 0.52 -5.62 12.69
CA ASP A 147 -0.25 -4.74 13.56
C ASP A 147 -1.60 -5.32 14.00
N ASN A 148 -1.85 -6.59 13.68
CA ASN A 148 -3.11 -7.28 14.01
C ASN A 148 -4.37 -6.54 13.52
N TYR A 149 -4.28 -5.87 12.36
CA TYR A 149 -5.37 -5.09 11.78
C TYR A 149 -6.62 -5.93 11.51
N THR A 150 -6.45 -7.22 11.23
CA THR A 150 -7.51 -8.20 11.04
C THR A 150 -7.03 -9.61 11.39
N LYS A 151 -7.93 -10.61 11.35
CA LYS A 151 -7.51 -12.01 11.49
C LYS A 151 -6.74 -12.46 10.25
N SER A 152 -5.59 -13.09 10.45
CA SER A 152 -4.80 -13.70 9.37
C SER A 152 -5.48 -14.92 8.77
N ASN A 153 -5.17 -15.24 7.52
CA ASN A 153 -5.67 -16.41 6.80
C ASN A 153 -4.60 -17.19 6.02
N LEU A 154 -3.35 -16.77 6.15
CA LEU A 154 -2.21 -17.35 5.44
C LEU A 154 -1.12 -17.82 6.39
N LYS A 155 -0.47 -18.91 6.01
CA LYS A 155 0.85 -19.30 6.47
C LYS A 155 1.79 -19.33 5.29
N LEU A 156 2.94 -18.64 5.38
CA LEU A 156 3.91 -18.51 4.30
C LEU A 156 5.23 -19.18 4.68
N GLU A 157 5.90 -19.77 3.70
CA GLU A 157 7.28 -20.19 3.79
C GLU A 157 8.25 -19.01 3.56
N LYS A 158 9.52 -19.21 3.86
CA LYS A 158 10.55 -18.15 3.72
C LYS A 158 10.73 -17.68 2.26
N ASP A 159 10.46 -18.55 1.30
CA ASP A 159 10.54 -18.26 -0.13
C ASP A 159 9.26 -17.59 -0.69
N GLY A 160 8.29 -17.27 0.15
CA GLY A 160 7.01 -16.67 -0.24
C GLY A 160 5.95 -17.67 -0.69
N ARG A 161 6.25 -18.98 -0.68
CA ARG A 161 5.26 -20.01 -0.98
C ARG A 161 4.18 -20.03 0.09
N VAL A 162 2.92 -20.18 -0.32
CA VAL A 162 1.79 -20.34 0.59
C VAL A 162 1.79 -21.78 1.12
N ALA A 163 2.16 -21.95 2.38
CA ALA A 163 2.13 -23.25 3.05
C ALA A 163 0.70 -23.64 3.46
N LYS A 164 -0.13 -22.65 3.74
CA LYS A 164 -1.53 -22.87 4.11
C LYS A 164 -2.38 -21.65 3.78
N TYR A 165 -3.62 -21.92 3.36
CA TYR A 165 -4.68 -20.94 3.19
C TYR A 165 -5.92 -21.41 3.98
N ASP A 166 -6.37 -20.58 4.92
CA ASP A 166 -7.59 -20.84 5.70
C ASP A 166 -8.59 -19.70 5.53
N LYS A 167 -9.57 -19.90 4.65
CA LYS A 167 -10.61 -18.90 4.40
C LYS A 167 -11.47 -18.61 5.64
N ARG A 168 -11.65 -19.57 6.54
CA ARG A 168 -12.46 -19.42 7.76
C ARG A 168 -11.70 -18.69 8.86
N ARG A 169 -10.36 -18.64 8.77
CA ARG A 169 -9.49 -17.98 9.78
C ARG A 169 -9.64 -18.57 11.18
N GLU A 170 -9.80 -19.88 11.24
CA GLU A 170 -10.00 -20.64 12.48
C GLU A 170 -8.72 -21.27 13.01
N GLU A 171 -7.74 -21.50 12.13
CA GLU A 171 -6.50 -22.14 12.51
C GLU A 171 -5.55 -21.22 13.27
N ALA A 172 -4.78 -21.82 14.16
CA ALA A 172 -3.71 -21.14 14.89
C ALA A 172 -2.46 -20.90 14.02
N ASN A 173 -1.63 -19.94 14.41
CA ASN A 173 -0.33 -19.65 13.79
C ASN A 173 -0.43 -19.23 12.30
N LEU A 174 -1.51 -18.56 11.92
CA LEU A 174 -1.60 -17.85 10.65
C LEU A 174 -1.04 -16.45 10.81
N TYR A 175 -0.28 -16.02 9.83
CA TYR A 175 0.30 -14.66 9.74
C TYR A 175 0.28 -14.21 8.30
N GLY A 176 -0.37 -13.11 8.05
CA GLY A 176 -0.63 -12.59 6.71
C GLY A 176 -2.09 -12.75 6.29
N VAL A 177 -2.51 -11.83 5.47
CA VAL A 177 -3.89 -11.71 4.99
C VAL A 177 -3.89 -11.59 3.48
N ASP A 178 -4.52 -12.54 2.80
CA ASP A 178 -4.85 -12.38 1.38
C ASP A 178 -5.83 -11.22 1.22
N ILE A 179 -5.43 -10.23 0.45
CA ILE A 179 -6.19 -8.99 0.25
C ILE A 179 -7.01 -8.98 -1.04
N GLY A 180 -6.99 -10.09 -1.80
CA GLY A 180 -7.79 -10.22 -3.01
C GLY A 180 -7.21 -9.54 -4.25
N TYR A 181 -5.89 -9.36 -4.31
CA TYR A 181 -5.13 -8.97 -5.50
C TYR A 181 -4.21 -10.10 -5.89
N ALA A 182 -4.38 -10.66 -7.07
CA ALA A 182 -3.58 -11.79 -7.52
C ALA A 182 -3.26 -11.73 -9.02
N LEU A 183 -2.04 -12.07 -9.40
CA LEU A 183 -1.73 -12.45 -10.78
C LEU A 183 -2.04 -13.93 -10.97
N VAL A 184 -2.80 -14.25 -12.00
CA VAL A 184 -3.36 -15.59 -12.23
C VAL A 184 -3.06 -16.06 -13.65
N ASP A 185 -2.55 -17.28 -13.77
CA ASP A 185 -2.46 -18.02 -15.02
C ASP A 185 -3.83 -18.63 -15.36
N LYS A 186 -4.31 -18.46 -16.60
CA LYS A 186 -5.62 -18.95 -17.05
C LYS A 186 -5.81 -20.44 -16.84
N SER A 187 -4.74 -21.24 -16.84
CA SER A 187 -4.83 -22.69 -16.59
C SER A 187 -5.48 -23.02 -15.24
N VAL A 188 -5.37 -22.11 -14.27
CA VAL A 188 -6.07 -22.23 -12.98
C VAL A 188 -7.58 -22.14 -13.14
N VAL A 189 -8.07 -21.20 -13.97
CA VAL A 189 -9.48 -21.04 -14.25
C VAL A 189 -10.01 -22.26 -15.03
N LEU A 190 -9.21 -22.80 -15.95
CA LEU A 190 -9.53 -24.03 -16.66
C LEU A 190 -9.69 -25.24 -15.72
N SER A 191 -8.94 -25.29 -14.63
CA SER A 191 -8.98 -26.36 -13.64
C SER A 191 -10.15 -26.26 -12.64
N ILE A 192 -10.90 -25.15 -12.63
CA ILE A 192 -12.09 -25.01 -11.77
C ILE A 192 -13.14 -26.06 -12.17
N PRO A 193 -13.69 -26.81 -11.19
CA PRO A 193 -14.71 -27.83 -11.48
C PRO A 193 -15.98 -27.21 -12.06
N GLU A 194 -16.71 -28.01 -12.88
CA GLU A 194 -18.02 -27.65 -13.47
C GLU A 194 -19.16 -27.68 -12.43
N LYS A 195 -18.94 -27.02 -11.29
CA LYS A 195 -19.93 -26.85 -10.23
C LYS A 195 -19.92 -25.44 -9.70
N ASN A 196 -21.00 -25.02 -9.06
CA ASN A 196 -20.98 -23.74 -8.35
C ASN A 196 -20.03 -23.82 -7.15
N CYS A 197 -18.95 -23.06 -7.16
CA CYS A 197 -17.92 -23.11 -6.14
C CYS A 197 -17.26 -21.75 -5.91
N ASN A 198 -16.74 -21.60 -4.71
CA ASN A 198 -15.93 -20.46 -4.34
C ASN A 198 -14.47 -20.66 -4.78
N PHE A 199 -13.89 -19.67 -5.47
CA PHE A 199 -12.56 -19.75 -6.05
C PHE A 199 -11.48 -20.06 -5.01
N GLU A 200 -11.42 -19.30 -3.94
CA GLU A 200 -10.38 -19.44 -2.93
C GLU A 200 -10.55 -20.75 -2.13
N SER A 201 -11.80 -21.10 -1.78
CA SER A 201 -12.06 -22.31 -0.98
C SER A 201 -11.78 -23.62 -1.71
N GLU A 202 -12.02 -23.66 -3.03
CA GLU A 202 -11.86 -24.87 -3.84
C GLU A 202 -10.48 -24.96 -4.49
N VAL A 203 -9.96 -23.84 -4.98
CA VAL A 203 -8.76 -23.82 -5.84
C VAL A 203 -7.47 -23.64 -5.03
N TYR A 204 -7.45 -22.69 -4.08
CA TYR A 204 -6.23 -22.42 -3.33
C TYR A 204 -5.68 -23.63 -2.55
N PRO A 205 -6.49 -24.44 -1.85
CA PRO A 205 -5.96 -25.63 -1.18
C PRO A 205 -5.32 -26.65 -2.13
N GLN A 206 -5.80 -26.74 -3.36
CA GLN A 206 -5.22 -27.63 -4.37
C GLN A 206 -3.87 -27.10 -4.87
N LEU A 207 -3.76 -25.78 -5.10
CA LEU A 207 -2.51 -25.13 -5.50
C LEU A 207 -1.48 -25.13 -4.37
N VAL A 208 -1.91 -24.97 -3.12
CA VAL A 208 -1.05 -25.12 -1.94
C VAL A 208 -0.40 -26.51 -1.91
N LYS A 209 -1.20 -27.57 -2.09
CA LYS A 209 -0.69 -28.95 -2.14
C LYS A 209 0.32 -29.20 -3.26
N LYS A 210 0.19 -28.49 -4.38
CA LYS A 210 1.11 -28.58 -5.53
C LYS A 210 2.31 -27.62 -5.43
N GLY A 211 2.32 -26.69 -4.45
CA GLY A 211 3.33 -25.64 -4.35
C GLY A 211 3.28 -24.60 -5.47
N GLU A 212 2.10 -24.38 -6.06
CA GLU A 212 1.89 -23.52 -7.24
C GLU A 212 1.32 -22.14 -6.90
N ILE A 213 1.13 -21.83 -5.61
CA ILE A 213 0.64 -20.53 -5.11
C ILE A 213 1.70 -19.87 -4.22
N PHE A 214 2.02 -18.62 -4.53
CA PHE A 214 2.98 -17.80 -3.81
C PHE A 214 2.36 -16.46 -3.42
N ALA A 215 3.00 -15.75 -2.50
CA ALA A 215 2.55 -14.46 -2.01
C ALA A 215 3.66 -13.41 -2.11
N THR A 216 3.31 -12.24 -2.63
CA THR A 216 4.10 -11.01 -2.49
C THR A 216 3.62 -10.30 -1.22
N ILE A 217 4.52 -10.13 -0.24
CA ILE A 217 4.18 -9.52 1.04
C ILE A 217 4.22 -8.00 0.90
N THR A 218 3.17 -7.34 1.41
CA THR A 218 3.09 -5.89 1.57
C THR A 218 2.86 -5.51 3.03
N GLU A 219 3.44 -4.40 3.46
CA GLU A 219 3.16 -3.76 4.74
C GLU A 219 2.07 -2.68 4.63
N HIS A 220 1.67 -2.33 3.41
CA HIS A 220 0.56 -1.40 3.18
C HIS A 220 -0.75 -2.00 3.63
N ARG A 221 -1.48 -1.29 4.49
CA ARG A 221 -2.86 -1.65 4.82
C ARG A 221 -3.73 -1.63 3.57
N TYR A 222 -4.73 -2.49 3.56
CA TYR A 222 -5.81 -2.44 2.59
C TYR A 222 -7.02 -1.72 3.17
N TYR A 223 -7.80 -1.12 2.28
CA TYR A 223 -8.98 -0.32 2.59
C TYR A 223 -10.18 -0.93 1.90
N SER A 224 -11.33 -0.98 2.56
CA SER A 224 -12.46 -1.71 1.99
C SER A 224 -13.80 -1.07 2.23
N VAL A 225 -14.74 -1.36 1.34
CA VAL A 225 -16.16 -1.05 1.49
C VAL A 225 -16.93 -2.26 2.00
N GLY A 226 -16.31 -3.07 2.88
CA GLY A 226 -16.87 -4.32 3.41
C GLY A 226 -17.86 -4.15 4.55
N SER A 227 -17.75 -3.08 5.35
CA SER A 227 -18.64 -2.72 6.46
C SER A 227 -18.55 -1.20 6.71
N PHE A 228 -19.51 -0.64 7.46
CA PHE A 228 -19.51 0.80 7.78
C PHE A 228 -18.26 1.25 8.55
N GLU A 229 -17.73 0.43 9.46
CA GLU A 229 -16.49 0.74 10.19
C GLU A 229 -15.28 0.83 9.24
N ARG A 230 -15.22 -0.06 8.25
CA ARG A 230 -14.16 -0.04 7.23
C ARG A 230 -14.28 1.14 6.28
N ILE A 231 -15.49 1.57 5.98
CA ILE A 231 -15.74 2.72 5.11
C ILE A 231 -15.13 4.00 5.68
N GLN A 232 -15.26 4.27 6.98
CA GLN A 232 -14.66 5.45 7.61
C GLN A 232 -13.13 5.49 7.43
N LEU A 233 -12.44 4.35 7.59
CA LEU A 233 -11.01 4.23 7.35
C LEU A 233 -10.66 4.44 5.87
N THR A 234 -11.52 3.95 4.99
CA THR A 234 -11.34 4.08 3.54
C THR A 234 -11.53 5.54 3.09
N GLU A 235 -12.55 6.23 3.62
CA GLU A 235 -12.78 7.65 3.37
C GLU A 235 -11.60 8.50 3.85
N GLU A 236 -11.08 8.20 5.06
CA GLU A 236 -9.94 8.92 5.61
C GLU A 236 -8.66 8.72 4.79
N PHE A 237 -8.44 7.50 4.27
CA PHE A 237 -7.30 7.21 3.40
C PHE A 237 -7.36 7.97 2.07
N PHE A 238 -8.55 8.02 1.46
CA PHE A 238 -8.74 8.70 0.17
C PHE A 238 -8.89 10.22 0.27
N LYS A 239 -8.84 10.81 1.47
CA LYS A 239 -8.67 12.26 1.58
C LYS A 239 -7.30 12.65 1.01
N THR A 240 -7.29 13.66 0.17
CA THR A 240 -6.03 14.19 -0.36
C THR A 240 -5.21 14.81 0.78
N LYS A 241 -4.04 14.22 1.05
CA LYS A 241 -3.07 14.72 2.05
C LYS A 241 -1.74 14.92 1.34
N LYS A 242 -1.18 16.11 1.46
CA LYS A 242 0.20 16.40 1.05
C LYS A 242 1.09 16.03 2.22
N VAL A 243 2.06 15.14 2.04
CA VAL A 243 2.88 14.58 3.11
C VAL A 243 4.36 14.65 2.78
N VAL A 244 5.16 15.13 3.73
CA VAL A 244 6.61 15.07 3.68
C VAL A 244 7.14 14.41 4.95
N PHE A 245 7.98 13.41 4.76
CA PHE A 245 8.82 12.82 5.79
C PHE A 245 10.21 13.46 5.73
N LEU A 246 10.75 13.86 6.87
CA LEU A 246 12.07 14.46 6.99
C LEU A 246 12.94 13.59 7.90
N ASP A 247 14.16 13.27 7.50
CA ASP A 247 15.16 12.86 8.46
C ASP A 247 15.53 14.02 9.38
N ARG A 248 16.08 13.72 10.55
CA ARG A 248 16.47 14.71 11.55
C ARG A 248 17.93 15.13 11.37
N ASP A 249 18.85 14.24 11.69
CA ASP A 249 20.28 14.53 11.84
C ASP A 249 21.03 14.60 10.50
N GLY A 250 21.32 15.79 10.04
CA GLY A 250 21.93 16.05 8.72
C GLY A 250 20.94 16.61 7.69
N THR A 251 19.64 16.57 8.00
CA THR A 251 18.58 17.07 7.13
C THR A 251 17.95 18.35 7.67
N ILE A 252 17.49 18.37 8.93
CA ILE A 252 16.92 19.55 9.56
C ILE A 252 17.84 20.15 10.63
N ASN A 253 18.67 19.34 11.28
CA ASN A 253 19.67 19.80 12.22
C ASN A 253 21.06 19.31 11.83
N LYS A 254 22.06 19.96 12.38
CA LYS A 254 23.47 19.64 12.15
C LYS A 254 23.75 18.20 12.52
N ARG A 255 24.35 17.46 11.58
CA ARG A 255 24.72 16.07 11.81
C ARG A 255 25.85 15.99 12.85
N PRO A 256 25.73 15.22 13.94
CA PRO A 256 26.84 14.94 14.84
C PRO A 256 28.01 14.27 14.12
N LEU A 257 29.19 14.35 14.67
CA LEU A 257 30.36 13.63 14.18
C LEU A 257 30.08 12.11 14.12
N LYS A 258 30.82 11.42 13.27
CA LYS A 258 30.68 9.95 13.12
C LYS A 258 30.77 9.25 14.48
N ALA A 259 29.79 8.39 14.78
CA ALA A 259 29.61 7.68 16.05
C ALA A 259 29.27 8.56 17.27
N CYS A 260 28.96 9.85 17.08
CA CYS A 260 28.39 10.72 18.09
C CYS A 260 26.88 10.91 17.87
N TYR A 261 26.22 11.43 18.87
CA TYR A 261 24.79 11.70 18.88
C TYR A 261 24.54 13.11 19.42
N VAL A 262 23.35 13.66 19.18
CA VAL A 262 22.86 14.79 19.95
C VAL A 262 22.43 14.21 21.30
N GLU A 263 23.23 14.43 22.33
CA GLU A 263 23.06 13.80 23.65
C GLU A 263 22.40 14.75 24.67
N ARG A 264 22.27 16.04 24.31
CA ARG A 264 21.64 17.08 25.14
C ARG A 264 20.87 18.06 24.28
N PRO A 265 19.80 18.68 24.79
CA PRO A 265 19.05 19.69 24.04
C PRO A 265 19.92 20.83 23.47
N GLU A 266 20.94 21.28 24.21
CA GLU A 266 21.81 22.39 23.82
C GLU A 266 22.66 22.07 22.57
N GLU A 267 22.88 20.81 22.26
CA GLU A 267 23.62 20.35 21.08
C GLU A 267 22.77 20.29 19.80
N PHE A 268 21.45 20.45 19.93
CA PHE A 268 20.58 20.52 18.78
C PHE A 268 20.71 21.91 18.11
N GLU A 269 21.24 21.93 16.89
CA GLU A 269 21.43 23.16 16.09
C GLU A 269 20.72 22.98 14.75
N TRP A 270 19.81 23.89 14.39
CA TRP A 270 19.16 23.88 13.08
C TRP A 270 20.16 24.07 11.94
N LEU A 271 19.94 23.38 10.84
CA LEU A 271 20.62 23.69 9.58
C LEU A 271 20.02 24.97 8.96
N PRO A 272 20.86 25.75 8.26
CA PRO A 272 20.35 26.91 7.53
C PRO A 272 19.23 26.55 6.56
N GLY A 273 18.13 27.30 6.60
CA GLY A 273 16.97 27.07 5.74
C GLY A 273 16.01 25.97 6.20
N ALA A 274 16.30 25.22 7.27
CA ALA A 274 15.44 24.13 7.72
C ALA A 274 14.09 24.64 8.27
N ILE A 275 14.09 25.66 9.10
CA ILE A 275 12.87 26.27 9.64
C ILE A 275 12.06 26.90 8.51
N GLU A 276 12.69 27.60 7.58
CA GLU A 276 12.06 28.20 6.40
C GLU A 276 11.42 27.12 5.50
N ALA A 277 12.07 25.97 5.35
CA ALA A 277 11.52 24.82 4.61
C ALA A 277 10.27 24.29 5.28
N ILE A 278 10.29 24.10 6.61
CA ILE A 278 9.13 23.64 7.40
C ILE A 278 7.98 24.67 7.29
N LYS A 279 8.26 25.96 7.42
CA LYS A 279 7.27 27.03 7.22
C LYS A 279 6.64 26.98 5.82
N LEU A 280 7.45 26.80 4.79
CA LEU A 280 6.98 26.76 3.41
C LEU A 280 6.08 25.54 3.18
N LEU A 281 6.43 24.38 3.71
CA LEU A 281 5.61 23.16 3.66
C LEU A 281 4.26 23.38 4.36
N LYS A 282 4.27 23.87 5.60
CA LYS A 282 3.04 24.13 6.37
C LYS A 282 2.13 25.14 5.68
N LYS A 283 2.68 26.22 5.15
CA LYS A 283 1.93 27.23 4.39
C LYS A 283 1.21 26.62 3.16
N ASN A 284 1.76 25.54 2.59
CA ASN A 284 1.19 24.85 1.43
C ASN A 284 0.36 23.59 1.81
N GLY A 285 0.02 23.46 3.10
CA GLY A 285 -0.89 22.41 3.60
C GLY A 285 -0.27 21.03 3.73
N PHE A 286 1.06 20.91 3.82
CA PHE A 286 1.71 19.64 4.04
C PHE A 286 1.63 19.20 5.51
N LEU A 287 1.39 17.91 5.72
CA LEU A 287 1.72 17.21 6.94
C LEU A 287 3.21 16.88 6.94
N ILE A 288 3.86 17.12 8.07
CA ILE A 288 5.32 16.95 8.21
C ILE A 288 5.61 15.98 9.33
N PHE A 289 6.31 14.90 9.03
CA PHE A 289 6.72 13.87 9.97
C PHE A 289 8.24 13.75 10.02
N ILE A 290 8.79 13.71 11.25
CA ILE A 290 10.23 13.44 11.43
C ILE A 290 10.44 11.94 11.56
N ILE A 291 11.42 11.40 10.81
CA ILE A 291 11.75 9.96 10.77
C ILE A 291 13.23 9.78 11.09
N THR A 292 13.58 9.40 12.32
CA THR A 292 14.97 9.43 12.77
C THR A 292 15.45 8.14 13.43
N ASN A 293 16.69 7.72 13.11
CA ASN A 293 17.37 6.63 13.80
C ASN A 293 18.12 7.15 15.04
N GLN A 294 17.77 6.68 16.22
CA GLN A 294 18.36 7.12 17.49
C GLN A 294 18.99 5.96 18.28
N PRO A 295 20.04 5.30 17.74
CA PRO A 295 20.66 4.14 18.38
C PRO A 295 21.43 4.49 19.66
N GLY A 296 21.68 5.75 19.93
CA GLY A 296 22.25 6.23 21.19
C GLY A 296 21.45 5.76 22.41
N VAL A 297 20.12 5.56 22.27
CA VAL A 297 19.27 5.01 23.33
C VAL A 297 19.67 3.57 23.65
N ALA A 298 19.74 2.67 22.68
CA ALA A 298 20.15 1.29 22.89
C ALA A 298 21.60 1.14 23.36
N ARG A 299 22.46 2.12 23.01
CA ARG A 299 23.89 2.14 23.40
C ARG A 299 24.15 2.78 24.75
N GLY A 300 23.11 3.35 25.40
CA GLY A 300 23.24 4.00 26.68
C GLY A 300 23.90 5.39 26.63
N ASN A 301 24.08 5.98 25.45
CA ASN A 301 24.58 7.35 25.30
C ASN A 301 23.58 8.41 25.76
N LEU A 302 22.28 8.11 25.58
CA LEU A 302 21.19 8.97 26.05
C LEU A 302 20.01 8.11 26.48
N THR A 303 19.19 8.64 27.39
CA THR A 303 17.94 8.00 27.79
C THR A 303 16.77 8.43 26.87
N LYS A 304 15.63 7.75 26.97
CA LYS A 304 14.42 8.16 26.26
C LYS A 304 13.93 9.54 26.71
N GLU A 305 14.10 9.87 27.98
CA GLU A 305 13.74 11.17 28.57
C GLU A 305 14.60 12.29 27.99
N ILE A 306 15.91 12.05 27.83
CA ILE A 306 16.83 13.01 27.18
C ILE A 306 16.45 13.18 25.69
N LEU A 307 16.19 12.09 24.96
CA LEU A 307 15.74 12.17 23.58
C LEU A 307 14.42 12.97 23.49
N TYR A 308 13.48 12.74 24.40
CA TYR A 308 12.24 13.51 24.47
C TYR A 308 12.52 15.00 24.72
N SER A 309 13.44 15.37 25.60
CA SER A 309 13.78 16.77 25.85
C SER A 309 14.43 17.44 24.63
N ILE A 310 15.20 16.71 23.83
CA ILE A 310 15.74 17.21 22.55
C ILE A 310 14.59 17.49 21.57
N HIS A 311 13.63 16.56 21.45
CA HIS A 311 12.46 16.76 20.60
C HIS A 311 11.56 17.90 21.10
N GLN A 312 11.44 18.11 22.43
CA GLN A 312 10.70 19.23 23.02
C GLN A 312 11.38 20.58 22.68
N LYS A 313 12.71 20.66 22.75
CA LYS A 313 13.43 21.87 22.31
C LYS A 313 13.12 22.19 20.83
N MET A 314 13.24 21.18 19.94
CA MET A 314 12.91 21.33 18.53
C MET A 314 11.48 21.85 18.33
N HIS A 315 10.51 21.24 19.02
CA HIS A 315 9.10 21.64 19.00
C HIS A 315 8.91 23.10 19.49
N ASN A 316 9.48 23.46 20.64
CA ASN A 316 9.35 24.80 21.19
C ASN A 316 9.92 25.88 20.24
N GLU A 317 11.09 25.64 19.66
CA GLU A 317 11.71 26.57 18.72
C GLU A 317 10.88 26.71 17.43
N LEU A 318 10.25 25.62 16.95
CA LEU A 318 9.31 25.70 15.82
C LEU A 318 8.05 26.51 16.19
N LEU A 319 7.51 26.34 17.40
CA LEU A 319 6.35 27.11 17.87
C LEU A 319 6.67 28.62 18.01
N GLU A 320 7.86 28.99 18.47
CA GLU A 320 8.33 30.39 18.49
C GLU A 320 8.36 30.99 17.10
N GLU A 321 8.65 30.17 16.09
CA GLU A 321 8.63 30.55 14.66
C GLU A 321 7.25 30.41 14.00
N GLY A 322 6.19 30.07 14.78
CA GLY A 322 4.79 30.01 14.35
C GLY A 322 4.44 28.77 13.50
N VAL A 323 5.22 27.70 13.61
CA VAL A 323 4.99 26.43 12.91
C VAL A 323 5.21 25.24 13.84
N ASP A 324 4.89 24.05 13.36
CA ASP A 324 5.16 22.80 14.04
C ASP A 324 5.22 21.62 13.05
N VAL A 325 5.73 20.48 13.50
CA VAL A 325 5.64 19.19 12.80
C VAL A 325 4.47 18.39 13.37
N ASP A 326 3.90 17.52 12.55
CA ASP A 326 2.69 16.76 12.96
C ASP A 326 3.02 15.59 13.89
N ASP A 327 4.21 14.96 13.73
CA ASP A 327 4.67 13.91 14.64
C ASP A 327 6.16 13.58 14.42
N ILE A 328 6.73 12.82 15.38
CA ILE A 328 8.10 12.35 15.34
C ILE A 328 8.13 10.85 15.57
N PHE A 329 8.64 10.10 14.61
CA PHE A 329 8.88 8.67 14.70
C PHE A 329 10.38 8.41 14.83
N TYR A 330 10.78 7.63 15.82
CA TYR A 330 12.19 7.33 16.04
C TYR A 330 12.43 5.85 16.28
N CYS A 331 13.57 5.36 15.82
CA CYS A 331 14.03 4.01 16.11
C CYS A 331 15.11 4.06 17.20
N PRO A 332 14.86 3.53 18.41
CA PRO A 332 15.82 3.52 19.50
C PRO A 332 16.83 2.35 19.41
N HIS A 333 16.63 1.41 18.48
CA HIS A 333 17.36 0.13 18.43
C HIS A 333 18.76 0.27 17.84
N ASN A 334 19.67 -0.60 18.26
CA ASN A 334 21.00 -0.69 17.67
C ASN A 334 20.93 -1.37 16.29
N TRP A 335 22.02 -1.25 15.50
CA TRP A 335 22.09 -1.77 14.14
C TRP A 335 22.03 -3.31 14.04
N ASN A 336 22.43 -4.04 15.11
CA ASN A 336 22.45 -5.50 15.18
C ASN A 336 21.18 -6.15 15.73
N GLU A 337 20.17 -5.37 16.12
CA GLU A 337 18.91 -5.90 16.68
C GLU A 337 17.90 -6.36 15.62
N GLY A 338 18.15 -6.09 14.32
CA GLY A 338 17.30 -6.55 13.21
C GLY A 338 15.86 -6.02 13.24
N CYS A 339 15.61 -4.88 13.91
CA CYS A 339 14.27 -4.32 14.02
C CYS A 339 13.76 -3.80 12.66
N PHE A 340 12.44 -3.81 12.50
CA PHE A 340 11.79 -3.32 11.28
C PHE A 340 11.72 -1.79 11.19
N CYS A 341 11.78 -1.08 12.34
CA CYS A 341 11.65 0.39 12.37
C CYS A 341 12.92 1.12 11.92
N ARG A 342 14.12 0.51 12.06
CA ARG A 342 15.38 1.19 11.76
C ARG A 342 15.61 1.36 10.26
N LYS A 343 15.81 2.60 9.76
CA LYS A 343 16.28 2.88 8.40
C LYS A 343 17.60 2.13 8.14
N PRO A 344 17.74 1.39 7.01
CA PRO A 344 16.97 1.47 5.78
C PRO A 344 15.69 0.62 5.71
N ASN A 345 15.15 0.13 6.84
CA ASN A 345 13.83 -0.48 6.85
C ASN A 345 12.74 0.61 6.93
N PRO A 346 11.56 0.41 6.30
CA PRO A 346 10.51 1.41 6.19
C PRO A 346 9.51 1.42 7.37
N GLY A 347 9.81 0.73 8.48
CA GLY A 347 8.84 0.49 9.54
C GLY A 347 8.24 1.75 10.15
N MET A 348 9.04 2.81 10.35
CA MET A 348 8.54 4.09 10.86
C MET A 348 7.58 4.78 9.87
N LEU A 349 7.80 4.63 8.55
CA LEU A 349 6.87 5.16 7.53
C LEU A 349 5.52 4.44 7.59
N PHE A 350 5.54 3.11 7.76
CA PHE A 350 4.31 2.33 7.92
C PHE A 350 3.61 2.61 9.26
N GLU A 351 4.34 2.95 10.31
CA GLU A 351 3.77 3.40 11.57
C GLU A 351 3.01 4.72 11.37
N ALA A 352 3.62 5.70 10.71
CA ALA A 352 2.98 6.95 10.33
C ALA A 352 1.75 6.72 9.43
N GLN A 353 1.90 5.87 8.39
CA GLN A 353 0.78 5.50 7.52
C GLN A 353 -0.42 4.99 8.32
N LYS A 354 -0.19 4.09 9.27
CA LYS A 354 -1.24 3.48 10.08
C LYS A 354 -1.92 4.49 11.01
N LYS A 355 -1.13 5.40 11.60
CA LYS A 355 -1.64 6.40 12.56
C LYS A 355 -2.45 7.50 11.87
N TYR A 356 -2.03 7.93 10.69
CA TYR A 356 -2.57 9.09 9.99
C TYR A 356 -3.32 8.74 8.69
N SER A 357 -3.47 7.47 8.36
CA SER A 357 -4.10 6.98 7.11
C SER A 357 -3.49 7.64 5.87
N LEU A 358 -2.16 7.50 5.70
CA LEU A 358 -1.41 8.17 4.64
C LEU A 358 -1.29 7.28 3.39
N ASP A 359 -1.28 7.91 2.22
CA ASP A 359 -0.88 7.28 0.97
C ASP A 359 0.62 7.55 0.74
N LEU A 360 1.48 6.58 1.10
CA LEU A 360 2.93 6.72 0.99
C LEU A 360 3.38 6.94 -0.47
N SER A 361 2.64 6.42 -1.45
CA SER A 361 2.96 6.57 -2.87
C SER A 361 2.85 8.03 -3.36
N LYS A 362 2.09 8.85 -2.64
CA LYS A 362 1.93 10.29 -2.88
C LYS A 362 2.80 11.16 -1.97
N SER A 363 3.50 10.53 -1.02
CA SER A 363 4.31 11.21 -0.01
C SER A 363 5.76 11.39 -0.48
N TYR A 364 6.44 12.40 0.07
CA TYR A 364 7.86 12.62 -0.15
C TYR A 364 8.66 12.19 1.07
N PHE A 365 9.89 11.70 0.85
CA PHE A 365 10.87 11.50 1.91
C PHE A 365 12.15 12.25 1.56
N ILE A 366 12.57 13.13 2.45
CA ILE A 366 13.78 13.96 2.32
C ILE A 366 14.77 13.54 3.40
N GLY A 367 15.98 13.18 3.02
CA GLY A 367 17.06 12.78 3.93
C GLY A 367 18.43 13.03 3.33
N ASP A 368 19.51 12.93 4.13
CA ASP A 368 20.89 13.19 3.73
C ASP A 368 21.76 11.91 3.64
N ASP A 369 21.14 10.75 3.82
CA ASP A 369 21.82 9.46 3.85
C ASP A 369 21.13 8.44 2.92
N GLU A 370 21.92 7.55 2.30
CA GLU A 370 21.39 6.49 1.43
C GLU A 370 20.34 5.61 2.13
N ARG A 371 20.45 5.43 3.45
CA ARG A 371 19.48 4.67 4.26
C ARG A 371 18.10 5.34 4.30
N ASP A 372 18.04 6.66 4.18
CA ASP A 372 16.79 7.42 4.13
C ASP A 372 16.08 7.18 2.81
N ILE A 373 16.86 7.27 1.72
CA ILE A 373 16.37 7.04 0.36
C ILE A 373 15.89 5.59 0.23
N GLU A 374 16.67 4.62 0.70
CA GLU A 374 16.30 3.19 0.66
C GLU A 374 15.03 2.92 1.49
N ALA A 375 14.90 3.51 2.69
CA ALA A 375 13.71 3.39 3.51
C ALA A 375 12.48 4.00 2.81
N GLY A 376 12.64 5.20 2.23
CA GLY A 376 11.59 5.87 1.47
C GLY A 376 11.14 5.06 0.26
N MET A 377 12.08 4.55 -0.53
CA MET A 377 11.79 3.68 -1.69
C MET A 377 11.06 2.40 -1.28
N LYS A 378 11.49 1.73 -0.20
CA LYS A 378 10.81 0.55 0.34
C LYS A 378 9.41 0.87 0.87
N GLY A 379 9.18 2.08 1.36
CA GLY A 379 7.87 2.60 1.74
C GLY A 379 7.00 3.03 0.57
N GLY A 380 7.57 3.12 -0.64
CA GLY A 380 6.88 3.60 -1.84
C GLY A 380 6.83 5.12 -1.99
N CYS A 381 7.64 5.87 -1.20
CA CYS A 381 7.68 7.33 -1.24
C CYS A 381 8.50 7.86 -2.43
N LYS A 382 8.22 9.12 -2.81
CA LYS A 382 9.06 9.92 -3.71
C LYS A 382 10.24 10.46 -2.91
N CYS A 383 11.47 9.99 -3.17
CA CYS A 383 12.64 10.35 -2.36
C CYS A 383 13.42 11.52 -2.93
N ARG A 384 14.01 12.34 -2.03
CA ARG A 384 14.92 13.43 -2.35
C ARG A 384 16.13 13.41 -1.39
N MET A 385 17.32 13.53 -1.95
CA MET A 385 18.58 13.58 -1.18
C MET A 385 18.98 15.03 -0.91
N VAL A 386 19.25 15.35 0.35
CA VAL A 386 19.90 16.62 0.74
C VAL A 386 21.40 16.47 0.60
N ASP A 387 22.04 17.41 -0.07
CA ASP A 387 23.47 17.49 -0.23
C ASP A 387 23.94 18.96 -0.22
N ARG A 388 25.21 19.22 -0.60
CA ARG A 388 25.79 20.58 -0.63
C ARG A 388 25.21 21.47 -1.73
N GLU A 389 24.71 20.87 -2.82
CA GLU A 389 24.17 21.57 -3.98
C GLU A 389 22.67 21.76 -3.87
N ASN A 390 21.98 20.83 -3.19
CA ASN A 390 20.53 20.79 -3.00
C ASN A 390 20.19 20.83 -1.51
N THR A 391 20.00 22.01 -0.98
CA THR A 391 19.61 22.18 0.42
C THR A 391 18.15 21.73 0.66
N ILE A 392 17.78 21.46 1.92
CA ILE A 392 16.40 21.14 2.26
C ILE A 392 15.42 22.20 1.75
N LEU A 393 15.79 23.49 1.82
CA LEU A 393 14.93 24.58 1.37
C LEU A 393 14.74 24.57 -0.16
N ASP A 394 15.77 24.25 -0.92
CA ASP A 394 15.68 24.16 -2.39
C ASP A 394 14.81 22.99 -2.82
N ILE A 395 15.00 21.83 -2.20
CA ILE A 395 14.16 20.63 -2.42
C ILE A 395 12.69 20.94 -2.09
N VAL A 396 12.42 21.61 -0.98
CA VAL A 396 11.05 21.94 -0.57
C VAL A 396 10.41 22.94 -1.53
N LYS A 397 11.16 23.94 -2.06
CA LYS A 397 10.65 24.83 -3.11
C LYS A 397 10.25 24.06 -4.37
N GLU A 398 11.07 23.10 -4.79
CA GLU A 398 10.74 22.21 -5.92
C GLU A 398 9.45 21.42 -5.66
N ILE A 399 9.35 20.73 -4.51
CA ILE A 399 8.18 19.92 -4.14
C ILE A 399 6.91 20.78 -4.12
N VAL A 400 6.97 21.96 -3.50
CA VAL A 400 5.81 22.88 -3.44
C VAL A 400 5.41 23.37 -4.83
N ALA A 401 6.34 23.54 -5.75
CA ALA A 401 6.04 23.92 -7.13
C ALA A 401 5.37 22.79 -7.90
N LEU A 402 5.76 21.53 -7.67
CA LEU A 402 5.18 20.32 -8.31
C LEU A 402 3.77 19.99 -7.79
N GLU A 403 3.43 20.42 -6.58
CA GLU A 403 2.16 20.06 -5.89
C GLU A 403 1.13 21.24 -5.92
N LYS A 404 1.40 22.31 -6.67
CA LYS A 404 0.45 23.38 -6.98
C LYS A 404 -0.52 22.96 -8.06
#